data_a8f3b3a3f839d70ed3eecf353bd33878
#
_entry.id   a8f3b3a3f839d70ed3eecf353bd33878
#
_cell.length_a   1.000
_cell.length_b   1.000
_cell.length_c   1.000
_cell.angle_alpha   90.00
_cell.angle_beta   90.00
_cell.angle_gamma   90.00
#
_symmetry.space_group_name_H-M   'P 1'
#
loop_
_entity.id
_entity.type
_entity.pdbx_description
1 polymer ?
#
loop_
_entity_poly.entity_id
_entity_poly.type
_entity_poly.pdbx_seq_one_letter_code
_entity_poly.pdbx_strand_id
1 'polypeptide(L)'
;MKDIYHMNMNAGLVRFRLAWALLGIAGLVLQAIATEMIRPGYFTDLSRFVNFFSYFTILTNLCITIWFVLAFRSRLMGQDHWWGDQPEIKGAFLVAGSTTILVYWTLLVDIPIPNVTGEIANFLLHLLVPLGLLIDWLIVGDPMTKSHGKMLMAWLVFPLAFVIYTEVRGPFAHFYPYFFLDPQAVGGVGILLLSIIGMMLLFLVVASLIFWLYRKRGSLQIVPASKVTFEAKRS
;
A
#
# COMPACT_ATOMS: atom_id res chain seq x y z
N MET A 1 -25.57 -23.08 -13.78
CA MET A 1 -24.12 -23.30 -13.72
C MET A 1 -23.34 -21.97 -13.57
N LYS A 2 -23.63 -20.91 -14.35
CA LYS A 2 -23.01 -19.58 -14.19
C LYS A 2 -23.25 -18.96 -12.82
N ASP A 3 -24.47 -19.03 -12.27
CA ASP A 3 -24.82 -18.42 -10.99
C ASP A 3 -24.09 -19.08 -9.80
N ILE A 4 -23.89 -20.38 -9.84
CA ILE A 4 -23.12 -21.12 -8.82
C ILE A 4 -21.63 -20.73 -8.88
N TYR A 5 -21.09 -20.52 -10.08
CA TYR A 5 -19.71 -20.08 -10.27
C TYR A 5 -19.49 -18.65 -9.73
N HIS A 6 -20.41 -17.73 -10.00
CA HIS A 6 -20.37 -16.35 -9.48
C HIS A 6 -20.53 -16.32 -7.96
N MET A 7 -21.41 -17.13 -7.37
CA MET A 7 -21.55 -17.25 -5.92
C MET A 7 -20.26 -17.77 -5.26
N ASN A 8 -19.63 -18.80 -5.82
CA ASN A 8 -18.39 -19.35 -5.29
C ASN A 8 -17.20 -18.38 -5.42
N MET A 9 -17.11 -17.64 -6.50
CA MET A 9 -16.07 -16.64 -6.72
C MET A 9 -16.22 -15.46 -5.75
N ASN A 10 -17.45 -15.01 -5.48
CA ASN A 10 -17.72 -13.96 -4.49
C ASN A 10 -17.35 -14.41 -3.06
N ALA A 11 -17.68 -15.65 -2.69
CA ALA A 11 -17.32 -16.20 -1.38
C ALA A 11 -15.79 -16.32 -1.21
N GLY A 12 -15.07 -16.72 -2.27
CA GLY A 12 -13.60 -16.77 -2.28
C GLY A 12 -12.96 -15.41 -2.08
N LEU A 13 -13.44 -14.39 -2.78
CA LEU A 13 -12.93 -13.03 -2.67
C LEU A 13 -13.22 -12.41 -1.30
N VAL A 14 -14.41 -12.67 -0.72
CA VAL A 14 -14.77 -12.24 0.64
C VAL A 14 -13.79 -12.82 1.66
N ARG A 15 -13.52 -14.13 1.60
CA ARG A 15 -12.57 -14.80 2.49
C ARG A 15 -11.15 -14.27 2.31
N PHE A 16 -10.72 -14.06 1.07
CA PHE A 16 -9.43 -13.49 0.75
C PHE A 16 -9.27 -12.11 1.38
N ARG A 17 -10.19 -11.18 1.13
CA ARG A 17 -10.14 -9.82 1.66
C ARG A 17 -10.17 -9.79 3.19
N LEU A 18 -10.95 -10.67 3.83
CA LEU A 18 -10.95 -10.83 5.29
C LEU A 18 -9.59 -11.30 5.81
N ALA A 19 -9.01 -12.33 5.19
CA ALA A 19 -7.71 -12.85 5.60
C ALA A 19 -6.62 -11.78 5.52
N TRP A 20 -6.58 -11.00 4.45
CA TRP A 20 -5.60 -9.91 4.29
C TRP A 20 -5.86 -8.71 5.21
N ALA A 21 -7.12 -8.40 5.53
CA ALA A 21 -7.44 -7.42 6.57
C ALA A 21 -6.89 -7.86 7.93
N LEU A 22 -7.09 -9.13 8.30
CA LEU A 22 -6.56 -9.68 9.55
C LEU A 22 -5.03 -9.72 9.59
N LEU A 23 -4.38 -10.09 8.49
CA LEU A 23 -2.92 -10.05 8.38
C LEU A 23 -2.37 -8.62 8.50
N GLY A 24 -3.03 -7.63 7.90
CA GLY A 24 -2.66 -6.23 8.03
C GLY A 24 -2.80 -5.72 9.47
N ILE A 25 -3.92 -6.03 10.12
CA ILE A 25 -4.12 -5.69 11.54
C ILE A 25 -3.06 -6.38 12.40
N ALA A 26 -2.82 -7.68 12.20
CA ALA A 26 -1.80 -8.43 12.93
C ALA A 26 -0.40 -7.83 12.74
N GLY A 27 -0.01 -7.50 11.50
CA GLY A 27 1.27 -6.88 11.21
C GLY A 27 1.47 -5.54 11.92
N LEU A 28 0.47 -4.67 11.88
CA LEU A 28 0.51 -3.36 12.55
C LEU A 28 0.57 -3.50 14.08
N VAL A 29 -0.22 -4.40 14.65
CA VAL A 29 -0.22 -4.68 16.10
C VAL A 29 1.12 -5.29 16.55
N LEU A 30 1.63 -6.28 15.82
CA LEU A 30 2.92 -6.89 16.12
C LEU A 30 4.07 -5.88 16.01
N GLN A 31 4.03 -4.98 15.02
CA GLN A 31 5.01 -3.91 14.89
C GLN A 31 4.96 -2.93 16.06
N ALA A 32 3.75 -2.58 16.50
CA ALA A 32 3.57 -1.73 17.69
C ALA A 32 4.13 -2.42 18.96
N ILE A 33 3.83 -3.71 19.15
CA ILE A 33 4.37 -4.51 20.27
C ILE A 33 5.89 -4.63 20.17
N ALA A 34 6.43 -4.92 19.00
CA ALA A 34 7.87 -5.06 18.80
C ALA A 34 8.63 -3.76 19.11
N THR A 35 8.04 -2.63 18.74
CA THR A 35 8.60 -1.30 19.02
C THR A 35 8.58 -0.99 20.50
N GLU A 36 7.51 -1.34 21.22
CA GLU A 36 7.40 -1.18 22.69
C GLU A 36 8.36 -2.11 23.44
N MET A 37 8.52 -3.36 22.98
CA MET A 37 9.48 -4.31 23.58
C MET A 37 10.94 -3.84 23.45
N ILE A 38 11.28 -3.18 22.34
CA ILE A 38 12.63 -2.65 22.10
C ILE A 38 12.85 -1.36 22.89
N ARG A 39 11.82 -0.53 23.07
CA ARG A 39 11.87 0.78 23.71
C ARG A 39 10.71 0.94 24.68
N PRO A 40 10.84 0.42 25.92
CA PRO A 40 9.80 0.54 26.94
C PRO A 40 9.36 2.00 27.12
N GLY A 41 8.06 2.22 27.24
CA GLY A 41 7.47 3.55 27.34
C GLY A 41 7.33 4.30 26.01
N TYR A 42 7.53 3.63 24.88
CA TYR A 42 7.45 4.27 23.55
C TYR A 42 6.10 4.98 23.29
N PHE A 43 5.00 4.37 23.71
CA PHE A 43 3.67 4.94 23.54
C PHE A 43 3.20 5.85 24.68
N THR A 44 4.00 6.00 25.74
CA THR A 44 3.70 6.93 26.84
C THR A 44 4.12 8.36 26.53
N ASP A 45 5.00 8.55 25.54
CA ASP A 45 5.46 9.84 25.05
C ASP A 45 4.83 10.14 23.69
N LEU A 46 4.14 11.28 23.59
CA LEU A 46 3.46 11.71 22.36
C LEU A 46 4.41 11.80 21.16
N SER A 47 5.65 12.22 21.38
CA SER A 47 6.66 12.32 20.31
C SER A 47 6.99 10.95 19.74
N ARG A 48 7.13 9.94 20.57
CA ARG A 48 7.41 8.55 20.17
C ARG A 48 6.21 7.94 19.43
N PHE A 49 5.01 8.20 19.93
CA PHE A 49 3.79 7.80 19.24
C PHE A 49 3.71 8.39 17.82
N VAL A 50 3.96 9.70 17.68
CA VAL A 50 4.00 10.36 16.36
C VAL A 50 5.12 9.79 15.50
N ASN A 51 6.31 9.48 16.08
CA ASN A 51 7.42 8.86 15.35
C ASN A 51 7.03 7.50 14.76
N PHE A 52 6.27 6.67 15.49
CA PHE A 52 5.77 5.40 14.96
C PHE A 52 4.93 5.59 13.69
N PHE A 53 4.00 6.55 13.71
CA PHE A 53 3.18 6.87 12.53
C PHE A 53 3.92 7.72 11.48
N SER A 54 5.17 8.06 11.69
CA SER A 54 5.99 8.77 10.71
C SER A 54 6.74 7.84 9.75
N TYR A 55 6.62 6.51 9.90
CA TYR A 55 7.17 5.58 8.94
C TYR A 55 6.24 5.42 7.72
N PHE A 56 6.79 5.54 6.52
CA PHE A 56 6.05 5.32 5.26
C PHE A 56 5.40 3.93 5.23
N THR A 57 6.12 2.91 5.70
CA THR A 57 5.61 1.53 5.81
C THR A 57 4.37 1.44 6.68
N ILE A 58 4.36 2.11 7.84
CA ILE A 58 3.21 2.09 8.76
C ILE A 58 2.01 2.78 8.12
N LEU A 59 2.19 3.98 7.55
CA LEU A 59 1.12 4.71 6.89
C LEU A 59 0.56 3.95 5.69
N THR A 60 1.43 3.39 4.85
CA THR A 60 1.04 2.61 3.68
C THR A 60 0.24 1.37 4.08
N ASN A 61 0.74 0.59 5.03
CA ASN A 61 0.06 -0.63 5.47
C ASN A 61 -1.23 -0.33 6.25
N LEU A 62 -1.30 0.77 6.99
CA LEU A 62 -2.54 1.24 7.62
C LEU A 62 -3.61 1.53 6.55
N CYS A 63 -3.25 2.27 5.51
CA CYS A 63 -4.16 2.57 4.40
C CYS A 63 -4.60 1.29 3.66
N ILE A 64 -3.67 0.38 3.35
CA ILE A 64 -3.98 -0.90 2.70
C ILE A 64 -4.88 -1.77 3.59
N THR A 65 -4.62 -1.83 4.90
CA THR A 65 -5.42 -2.60 5.85
C THR A 65 -6.84 -2.05 5.94
N ILE A 66 -6.99 -0.73 6.07
CA ILE A 66 -8.31 -0.06 6.04
C ILE A 66 -9.01 -0.37 4.72
N TRP A 67 -8.29 -0.30 3.60
CA TRP A 67 -8.83 -0.64 2.29
C TRP A 67 -9.35 -2.08 2.27
N PHE A 68 -8.61 -3.08 2.78
CA PHE A 68 -9.06 -4.48 2.84
C PHE A 68 -10.30 -4.65 3.72
N VAL A 69 -10.37 -3.98 4.88
CA VAL A 69 -11.54 -4.02 5.77
C VAL A 69 -12.78 -3.48 5.06
N LEU A 70 -12.65 -2.33 4.38
CA LEU A 70 -13.77 -1.71 3.66
C LEU A 70 -14.15 -2.52 2.41
N ALA A 71 -13.18 -3.06 1.70
CA ALA A 71 -13.40 -3.92 0.54
C ALA A 71 -14.07 -5.25 0.91
N PHE A 72 -13.67 -5.85 2.05
CA PHE A 72 -14.36 -7.01 2.63
C PHE A 72 -15.82 -6.67 2.94
N ARG A 73 -16.06 -5.58 3.69
CA ARG A 73 -17.41 -5.14 4.07
C ARG A 73 -18.28 -4.88 2.85
N SER A 74 -17.77 -4.19 1.84
CA SER A 74 -18.47 -3.88 0.60
C SER A 74 -18.96 -5.15 -0.11
N ARG A 75 -18.09 -6.15 -0.23
CA ARG A 75 -18.45 -7.44 -0.83
C ARG A 75 -19.43 -8.24 0.02
N LEU A 76 -19.28 -8.20 1.34
CA LEU A 76 -20.22 -8.85 2.26
C LEU A 76 -21.63 -8.25 2.13
N MET A 77 -21.74 -6.96 1.82
CA MET A 77 -23.00 -6.25 1.57
C MET A 77 -23.53 -6.41 0.14
N GLY A 78 -22.90 -7.24 -0.68
CA GLY A 78 -23.32 -7.51 -2.06
C GLY A 78 -23.05 -6.37 -3.05
N GLN A 79 -22.12 -5.46 -2.73
CA GLN A 79 -21.73 -4.38 -3.64
C GLN A 79 -20.70 -4.90 -4.66
N ASP A 80 -21.09 -5.02 -5.92
CA ASP A 80 -20.21 -5.46 -6.99
C ASP A 80 -19.21 -4.39 -7.43
N HIS A 81 -19.58 -3.12 -7.31
CA HIS A 81 -18.72 -1.96 -7.57
C HIS A 81 -18.56 -1.12 -6.32
N TRP A 82 -17.32 -1.04 -5.82
CA TRP A 82 -16.95 -0.22 -4.69
C TRP A 82 -15.95 0.85 -5.12
N TRP A 83 -16.15 2.09 -4.66
CA TRP A 83 -15.32 3.23 -5.04
C TRP A 83 -13.81 3.01 -4.76
N GLY A 84 -13.46 2.22 -3.75
CA GLY A 84 -12.05 1.89 -3.42
C GLY A 84 -11.38 0.94 -4.42
N ASP A 85 -12.12 0.25 -5.29
CA ASP A 85 -11.56 -0.55 -6.37
C ASP A 85 -11.16 0.31 -7.58
N GLN A 86 -11.54 1.62 -7.62
CA GLN A 86 -11.17 2.52 -8.69
C GLN A 86 -9.65 2.66 -8.82
N PRO A 87 -9.12 2.73 -10.07
CA PRO A 87 -7.69 2.80 -10.33
C PRO A 87 -6.98 3.96 -9.62
N GLU A 88 -7.68 5.07 -9.39
CA GLU A 88 -7.16 6.25 -8.70
C GLU A 88 -6.74 5.93 -7.28
N ILE A 89 -7.55 5.16 -6.56
CA ILE A 89 -7.37 4.85 -5.15
C ILE A 89 -6.51 3.59 -4.99
N LYS A 90 -6.97 2.49 -5.58
CA LYS A 90 -6.27 1.21 -5.51
C LYS A 90 -4.88 1.29 -6.12
N GLY A 91 -4.73 2.03 -7.22
CA GLY A 91 -3.44 2.26 -7.87
C GLY A 91 -2.46 3.05 -7.01
N ALA A 92 -2.91 4.06 -6.25
CA ALA A 92 -2.06 4.78 -5.31
C ALA A 92 -1.50 3.84 -4.22
N PHE A 93 -2.34 2.96 -3.67
CA PHE A 93 -1.91 1.98 -2.67
C PHE A 93 -1.01 0.89 -3.28
N LEU A 94 -1.25 0.48 -4.54
CA LEU A 94 -0.37 -0.44 -5.25
C LEU A 94 1.03 0.17 -5.45
N VAL A 95 1.11 1.44 -5.86
CA VAL A 95 2.39 2.15 -6.00
C VAL A 95 3.11 2.22 -4.67
N ALA A 96 2.43 2.67 -3.61
CA ALA A 96 3.03 2.80 -2.29
C ALA A 96 3.48 1.43 -1.73
N GLY A 97 2.62 0.41 -1.80
CA GLY A 97 2.93 -0.94 -1.32
C GLY A 97 4.05 -1.62 -2.11
N SER A 98 4.05 -1.51 -3.45
CA SER A 98 5.12 -2.07 -4.29
C SER A 98 6.46 -1.38 -4.02
N THR A 99 6.46 -0.06 -3.83
CA THR A 99 7.69 0.66 -3.47
C THR A 99 8.15 0.28 -2.06
N THR A 100 7.24 0.06 -1.11
CA THR A 100 7.59 -0.45 0.24
C THR A 100 8.32 -1.79 0.15
N ILE A 101 7.84 -2.74 -0.67
CA ILE A 101 8.53 -4.02 -0.92
C ILE A 101 9.93 -3.73 -1.47
N LEU A 102 10.03 -2.99 -2.58
CA LEU A 102 11.30 -2.76 -3.25
C LEU A 102 12.34 -2.10 -2.34
N VAL A 103 11.96 -1.01 -1.66
CA VAL A 103 12.88 -0.26 -0.78
C VAL A 103 13.34 -1.14 0.38
N TYR A 104 12.44 -1.89 1.01
CA TYR A 104 12.83 -2.77 2.10
C TYR A 104 13.85 -3.82 1.65
N TRP A 105 13.52 -4.59 0.61
CA TRP A 105 14.35 -5.71 0.17
C TRP A 105 15.65 -5.30 -0.54
N THR A 106 15.80 -4.02 -0.92
CA THR A 106 17.03 -3.51 -1.56
C THR A 106 17.89 -2.64 -0.64
N LEU A 107 17.29 -1.92 0.32
CA LEU A 107 18.01 -0.93 1.13
C LEU A 107 17.93 -1.19 2.65
N LEU A 108 16.92 -1.92 3.13
CA LEU A 108 16.63 -2.02 4.56
C LEU A 108 16.72 -3.46 5.11
N VAL A 109 16.83 -4.48 4.27
CA VAL A 109 16.79 -5.89 4.67
C VAL A 109 17.92 -6.26 5.62
N ASP A 110 19.08 -5.64 5.50
CA ASP A 110 20.26 -5.90 6.32
C ASP A 110 20.24 -5.17 7.68
N ILE A 111 19.22 -4.34 7.95
CA ILE A 111 19.07 -3.67 9.24
C ILE A 111 18.61 -4.70 10.28
N PRO A 112 19.39 -4.95 11.35
CA PRO A 112 19.05 -5.98 12.32
C PRO A 112 17.71 -5.71 13.02
N ILE A 113 16.88 -6.75 13.14
CA ILE A 113 15.64 -6.74 13.88
C ILE A 113 15.86 -7.53 15.18
N PRO A 114 15.75 -6.91 16.36
CA PRO A 114 16.26 -7.50 17.60
C PRO A 114 15.35 -8.59 18.20
N ASN A 115 14.16 -8.82 17.66
CA ASN A 115 13.25 -9.83 18.21
C ASN A 115 12.35 -10.47 17.13
N VAL A 116 11.90 -11.70 17.40
CA VAL A 116 11.06 -12.51 16.49
C VAL A 116 9.72 -11.83 16.19
N THR A 117 9.13 -11.10 17.15
CA THR A 117 7.89 -10.36 16.94
C THR A 117 8.06 -9.30 15.84
N GLY A 118 9.19 -8.58 15.88
CA GLY A 118 9.56 -7.60 14.86
C GLY A 118 9.83 -8.24 13.50
N GLU A 119 10.48 -9.41 13.45
CA GLU A 119 10.73 -10.15 12.22
C GLU A 119 9.42 -10.57 11.54
N ILE A 120 8.46 -11.10 12.31
CA ILE A 120 7.13 -11.47 11.81
C ILE A 120 6.38 -10.24 11.31
N ALA A 121 6.35 -9.16 12.10
CA ALA A 121 5.71 -7.91 11.71
C ALA A 121 6.32 -7.34 10.42
N ASN A 122 7.63 -7.37 10.33
CA ASN A 122 8.39 -6.90 9.19
C ASN A 122 8.07 -7.69 7.92
N PHE A 123 8.03 -9.02 7.99
CA PHE A 123 7.63 -9.87 6.87
C PHE A 123 6.18 -9.60 6.42
N LEU A 124 5.25 -9.41 7.36
CA LEU A 124 3.86 -9.08 7.06
C LEU A 124 3.76 -7.73 6.33
N LEU A 125 4.40 -6.68 6.86
CA LEU A 125 4.24 -5.31 6.39
C LEU A 125 5.09 -4.97 5.15
N HIS A 126 6.22 -5.65 4.94
CA HIS A 126 7.10 -5.39 3.80
C HIS A 126 6.96 -6.42 2.67
N LEU A 127 6.13 -7.46 2.85
CA LEU A 127 5.88 -8.43 1.78
C LEU A 127 4.40 -8.82 1.69
N LEU A 128 3.85 -9.50 2.70
CA LEU A 128 2.56 -10.15 2.55
C LEU A 128 1.41 -9.17 2.32
N VAL A 129 1.28 -8.12 3.13
CA VAL A 129 0.16 -7.18 3.03
C VAL A 129 0.16 -6.42 1.70
N PRO A 130 1.28 -5.82 1.24
CA PRO A 130 1.34 -5.20 -0.08
C PRO A 130 1.15 -6.20 -1.22
N LEU A 131 1.69 -7.42 -1.12
CA LEU A 131 1.49 -8.47 -2.11
C LEU A 131 0.03 -8.89 -2.22
N GLY A 132 -0.68 -8.96 -1.10
CA GLY A 132 -2.12 -9.24 -1.07
C GLY A 132 -2.93 -8.22 -1.87
N LEU A 133 -2.58 -6.94 -1.78
CA LEU A 133 -3.23 -5.91 -2.59
C LEU A 133 -2.95 -6.08 -4.08
N LEU A 134 -1.73 -6.45 -4.45
CA LEU A 134 -1.37 -6.77 -5.83
C LEU A 134 -2.18 -7.96 -6.36
N ILE A 135 -2.31 -9.03 -5.56
CA ILE A 135 -3.13 -10.20 -5.90
C ILE A 135 -4.61 -9.82 -6.02
N ASP A 136 -5.17 -9.04 -5.09
CA ASP A 136 -6.54 -8.56 -5.18
C ASP A 136 -6.76 -7.74 -6.47
N TRP A 137 -5.81 -6.88 -6.81
CA TRP A 137 -5.87 -6.13 -8.06
C TRP A 137 -5.81 -7.05 -9.30
N LEU A 138 -5.04 -8.12 -9.28
CA LEU A 138 -5.02 -9.11 -10.37
C LEU A 138 -6.34 -9.85 -10.51
N ILE A 139 -7.07 -10.08 -9.41
CA ILE A 139 -8.40 -10.73 -9.41
C ILE A 139 -9.49 -9.72 -9.80
N VAL A 140 -9.50 -8.55 -9.14
CA VAL A 140 -10.53 -7.52 -9.25
C VAL A 140 -9.89 -6.17 -9.51
N GLY A 141 -9.90 -5.73 -10.74
CA GLY A 141 -9.39 -4.39 -11.08
C GLY A 141 -10.26 -3.75 -12.14
N ASP A 142 -10.65 -2.52 -11.90
CA ASP A 142 -11.36 -1.73 -12.87
C ASP A 142 -10.43 -1.27 -14.01
N PRO A 143 -10.92 -1.15 -15.23
CA PRO A 143 -10.12 -0.66 -16.35
C PRO A 143 -9.71 0.79 -16.15
N MET A 144 -8.49 1.13 -16.60
CA MET A 144 -7.98 2.49 -16.57
C MET A 144 -8.69 3.36 -17.60
N THR A 145 -9.34 4.41 -17.16
CA THR A 145 -10.07 5.36 -18.02
C THR A 145 -9.38 6.71 -18.19
N LYS A 146 -8.53 7.10 -17.21
CA LYS A 146 -7.83 8.39 -17.21
C LYS A 146 -6.51 8.36 -17.98
N SER A 147 -6.01 9.53 -18.37
CA SER A 147 -4.72 9.68 -19.04
C SER A 147 -3.55 9.39 -18.09
N HIS A 148 -2.42 8.96 -18.65
CA HIS A 148 -1.19 8.63 -17.93
C HIS A 148 -0.74 9.73 -16.98
N GLY A 149 -0.60 10.98 -17.46
CA GLY A 149 -0.11 12.08 -16.63
C GLY A 149 -1.00 12.37 -15.41
N LYS A 150 -2.33 12.37 -15.59
CA LYS A 150 -3.27 12.59 -14.47
C LYS A 150 -3.17 11.50 -13.40
N MET A 151 -2.99 10.24 -13.82
CA MET A 151 -2.86 9.12 -12.89
C MET A 151 -1.55 9.16 -12.15
N LEU A 152 -0.42 9.41 -12.85
CA LEU A 152 0.87 9.54 -12.19
C LEU A 152 0.86 10.66 -11.16
N MET A 153 0.32 11.84 -11.49
CA MET A 153 0.20 12.93 -10.54
C MET A 153 -0.62 12.54 -9.30
N ALA A 154 -1.77 11.87 -9.49
CA ALA A 154 -2.60 11.44 -8.37
C ALA A 154 -1.87 10.43 -7.47
N TRP A 155 -1.16 9.46 -8.05
CA TRP A 155 -0.46 8.42 -7.29
C TRP A 155 0.82 8.91 -6.60
N LEU A 156 1.45 9.98 -7.09
CA LEU A 156 2.66 10.56 -6.50
C LEU A 156 2.36 11.58 -5.39
N VAL A 157 1.11 11.97 -5.18
CA VAL A 157 0.73 12.90 -4.10
C VAL A 157 1.13 12.37 -2.73
N PHE A 158 0.85 11.11 -2.45
CA PHE A 158 1.12 10.51 -1.14
C PHE A 158 2.62 10.42 -0.83
N PRO A 159 3.50 9.86 -1.68
CA PRO A 159 4.93 9.85 -1.42
C PRO A 159 5.55 11.25 -1.38
N LEU A 160 5.09 12.18 -2.22
CA LEU A 160 5.56 13.57 -2.18
C LEU A 160 5.19 14.24 -0.85
N ALA A 161 3.94 14.10 -0.41
CA ALA A 161 3.49 14.63 0.87
C ALA A 161 4.28 14.03 2.04
N PHE A 162 4.60 12.73 1.96
CA PHE A 162 5.43 12.05 2.96
C PHE A 162 6.85 12.63 3.02
N VAL A 163 7.50 12.85 1.89
CA VAL A 163 8.84 13.47 1.85
C VAL A 163 8.79 14.88 2.44
N ILE A 164 7.84 15.72 2.00
CA ILE A 164 7.67 17.08 2.53
C ILE A 164 7.45 17.04 4.06
N TYR A 165 6.56 16.17 4.53
CA TYR A 165 6.31 16.00 5.96
C TYR A 165 7.59 15.62 6.72
N THR A 166 8.36 14.67 6.19
CA THR A 166 9.59 14.18 6.83
C THR A 166 10.65 15.28 6.93
N GLU A 167 10.88 16.00 5.83
CA GLU A 167 11.90 17.05 5.77
C GLU A 167 11.52 18.29 6.59
N VAL A 168 10.23 18.64 6.64
CA VAL A 168 9.75 19.74 7.49
C VAL A 168 9.81 19.36 8.98
N ARG A 169 9.39 18.14 9.33
CA ARG A 169 9.32 17.72 10.72
C ARG A 169 10.67 17.30 11.29
N GLY A 170 11.52 16.67 10.49
CA GLY A 170 12.78 16.04 10.91
C GLY A 170 13.66 16.93 11.79
N PRO A 171 13.96 18.17 11.38
CA PRO A 171 14.79 19.07 12.17
C PRO A 171 14.21 19.42 13.55
N PHE A 172 12.89 19.56 13.66
CA PHE A 172 12.21 19.91 14.91
C PHE A 172 12.03 18.71 15.84
N ALA A 173 11.81 17.54 15.27
CA ALA A 173 11.61 16.31 16.02
C ALA A 173 12.92 15.57 16.36
N HIS A 174 14.04 16.00 15.76
CA HIS A 174 15.32 15.25 15.79
C HIS A 174 15.13 13.77 15.43
N PHE A 175 14.27 13.50 14.44
CA PHE A 175 13.89 12.18 14.04
C PHE A 175 13.59 12.10 12.54
N TYR A 176 14.29 11.19 11.87
CA TYR A 176 14.04 10.79 10.50
C TYR A 176 13.73 9.29 10.47
N PRO A 177 12.61 8.85 9.85
CA PRO A 177 12.23 7.43 9.85
C PRO A 177 13.19 6.54 9.04
N TYR A 178 13.94 7.12 8.13
CA TYR A 178 14.89 6.43 7.26
C TYR A 178 16.20 7.19 7.15
N PHE A 179 17.33 6.46 7.19
CA PHE A 179 18.67 7.06 7.13
C PHE A 179 18.90 7.86 5.83
N PHE A 180 18.31 7.43 4.72
CA PHE A 180 18.46 8.11 3.42
C PHE A 180 17.66 9.42 3.30
N LEU A 181 16.82 9.74 4.29
CA LEU A 181 16.14 11.03 4.45
C LEU A 181 16.70 11.86 5.62
N ASP A 182 17.80 11.42 6.26
CA ASP A 182 18.48 12.16 7.32
C ASP A 182 19.71 12.87 6.73
N PRO A 183 19.74 14.22 6.67
CA PRO A 183 20.86 14.95 6.11
C PRO A 183 22.18 14.69 6.83
N GLN A 184 22.15 14.34 8.13
CA GLN A 184 23.37 14.01 8.87
C GLN A 184 23.86 12.59 8.54
N ALA A 185 22.94 11.63 8.42
CA ALA A 185 23.28 10.25 8.11
C ALA A 185 23.82 10.08 6.68
N VAL A 186 23.31 10.85 5.71
CA VAL A 186 23.77 10.76 4.32
C VAL A 186 25.00 11.61 4.02
N GLY A 187 25.45 12.47 4.94
CA GLY A 187 26.65 13.31 4.72
C GLY A 187 26.37 14.69 4.12
N GLY A 188 25.16 15.22 4.28
CA GLY A 188 24.79 16.59 3.97
C GLY A 188 23.64 16.78 2.99
N VAL A 189 23.20 18.03 2.87
CA VAL A 189 21.99 18.41 2.10
C VAL A 189 22.11 18.05 0.61
N GLY A 190 23.29 18.13 0.01
CA GLY A 190 23.48 17.77 -1.40
C GLY A 190 23.18 16.30 -1.68
N ILE A 191 23.65 15.39 -0.83
CA ILE A 191 23.38 13.95 -0.96
C ILE A 191 21.92 13.65 -0.58
N LEU A 192 21.36 14.33 0.43
CA LEU A 192 19.93 14.23 0.74
C LEU A 192 19.05 14.54 -0.49
N LEU A 193 19.31 15.63 -1.19
CA LEU A 193 18.57 15.99 -2.40
C LEU A 193 18.67 14.90 -3.49
N LEU A 194 19.85 14.32 -3.69
CA LEU A 194 20.03 13.19 -4.61
C LEU A 194 19.23 11.95 -4.16
N SER A 195 19.21 11.66 -2.85
CA SER A 195 18.42 10.56 -2.28
C SER A 195 16.92 10.77 -2.50
N ILE A 196 16.42 11.99 -2.27
CA ILE A 196 15.02 12.34 -2.51
C ILE A 196 14.66 12.22 -4.00
N ILE A 197 15.50 12.74 -4.89
CA ILE A 197 15.31 12.63 -6.34
C ILE A 197 15.29 11.17 -6.76
N GLY A 198 16.24 10.36 -6.30
CA GLY A 198 16.31 8.94 -6.59
C GLY A 198 15.06 8.20 -6.11
N MET A 199 14.58 8.50 -4.90
CA MET A 199 13.37 7.92 -4.36
C MET A 199 12.13 8.32 -5.18
N MET A 200 11.99 9.59 -5.54
CA MET A 200 10.86 10.05 -6.37
C MET A 200 10.90 9.46 -7.78
N LEU A 201 12.09 9.25 -8.36
CA LEU A 201 12.24 8.52 -9.62
C LEU A 201 11.82 7.05 -9.48
N LEU A 202 12.15 6.38 -8.38
CA LEU A 202 11.69 5.02 -8.11
C LEU A 202 10.16 4.97 -8.06
N PHE A 203 9.51 5.87 -7.32
CA PHE A 203 8.05 5.97 -7.31
C PHE A 203 7.47 6.20 -8.70
N LEU A 204 8.08 7.07 -9.49
CA LEU A 204 7.64 7.36 -10.86
C LEU A 204 7.75 6.13 -11.77
N VAL A 205 8.83 5.35 -11.65
CA VAL A 205 9.03 4.11 -12.42
C VAL A 205 7.99 3.07 -12.01
N VAL A 206 7.79 2.84 -10.71
CA VAL A 206 6.78 1.90 -10.20
C VAL A 206 5.37 2.32 -10.63
N ALA A 207 5.03 3.61 -10.52
CA ALA A 207 3.74 4.14 -10.95
C ALA A 207 3.52 3.96 -12.46
N SER A 208 4.55 4.21 -13.27
CA SER A 208 4.48 4.01 -14.73
C SER A 208 4.30 2.54 -15.11
N LEU A 209 4.98 1.62 -14.41
CA LEU A 209 4.82 0.19 -14.60
C LEU A 209 3.41 -0.27 -14.23
N ILE A 210 2.90 0.14 -13.08
CA ILE A 210 1.53 -0.19 -12.65
C ILE A 210 0.51 0.38 -13.63
N PHE A 211 0.68 1.61 -14.09
CA PHE A 211 -0.19 2.20 -15.11
C PHE A 211 -0.18 1.38 -16.41
N TRP A 212 0.99 0.98 -16.88
CA TRP A 212 1.13 0.15 -18.08
C TRP A 212 0.43 -1.22 -17.90
N LEU A 213 0.59 -1.85 -16.72
CA LEU A 213 -0.09 -3.11 -16.40
C LEU A 213 -1.62 -2.94 -16.37
N TYR A 214 -2.15 -1.86 -15.81
CA TYR A 214 -3.57 -1.54 -15.84
C TYR A 214 -4.08 -1.43 -17.28
N ARG A 215 -3.35 -0.75 -18.14
CA ARG A 215 -3.73 -0.60 -19.57
C ARG A 215 -3.71 -1.92 -20.31
N LYS A 216 -2.68 -2.73 -20.13
CA LYS A 216 -2.62 -4.06 -20.73
C LYS A 216 -3.77 -4.95 -20.28
N ARG A 217 -4.08 -4.92 -18.99
CA ARG A 217 -5.19 -5.68 -18.46
C ARG A 217 -6.52 -5.25 -19.05
N GLY A 218 -6.80 -3.96 -19.18
CA GLY A 218 -8.01 -3.46 -19.84
C GLY A 218 -8.16 -3.91 -21.30
N SER A 219 -7.05 -4.09 -22.01
CA SER A 219 -7.05 -4.61 -23.38
C SER A 219 -7.29 -6.13 -23.48
N LEU A 220 -7.08 -6.88 -22.38
CA LEU A 220 -7.31 -8.32 -22.31
C LEU A 220 -8.72 -8.69 -21.82
N GLN A 221 -9.46 -7.75 -21.25
CA GLN A 221 -10.87 -7.95 -20.85
C GLN A 221 -11.78 -7.85 -22.08
N ILE A 222 -12.03 -8.98 -22.75
CA ILE A 222 -12.84 -9.09 -23.99
C ILE A 222 -14.34 -8.84 -23.74
N VAL A 223 -14.82 -8.80 -22.48
CA VAL A 223 -16.22 -8.51 -22.16
C VAL A 223 -16.31 -7.60 -20.94
N PRO A 224 -16.77 -6.34 -21.04
CA PRO A 224 -17.08 -5.53 -19.88
C PRO A 224 -18.28 -6.14 -19.14
N ALA A 225 -18.16 -6.30 -17.81
CA ALA A 225 -19.23 -6.82 -16.96
C ALA A 225 -20.59 -6.08 -17.12
N SER A 226 -20.56 -4.84 -17.59
CA SER A 226 -21.76 -4.03 -17.87
C SER A 226 -22.60 -4.50 -19.06
N LYS A 227 -22.07 -5.32 -19.98
CA LYS A 227 -22.87 -5.84 -21.12
C LYS A 227 -23.65 -7.11 -20.79
N VAL A 228 -23.31 -7.82 -19.72
CA VAL A 228 -23.98 -9.09 -19.34
C VAL A 228 -25.34 -8.84 -18.68
N THR A 229 -25.55 -7.66 -18.09
CA THR A 229 -26.78 -7.31 -17.36
C THR A 229 -27.91 -6.74 -18.24
N PHE A 230 -27.62 -6.32 -19.47
CA PHE A 230 -28.65 -5.70 -20.33
C PHE A 230 -29.44 -6.70 -21.19
N GLU A 231 -28.89 -7.88 -21.48
CA GLU A 231 -29.59 -8.88 -22.29
C GLU A 231 -30.57 -9.76 -21.47
N ALA A 232 -30.40 -9.90 -20.17
CA ALA A 232 -31.28 -10.68 -19.30
C ALA A 232 -32.63 -10.01 -18.99
N LYS A 233 -32.86 -8.76 -19.39
CA LYS A 233 -34.11 -8.01 -19.24
C LYS A 233 -34.98 -7.91 -20.49
N ARG A 234 -34.60 -8.58 -21.57
CA ARG A 234 -35.34 -8.56 -22.85
C ARG A 234 -35.82 -9.94 -23.33
N SER A 235 -35.79 -10.95 -22.48
CA SER A 235 -36.44 -12.27 -22.81
C SER A 235 -37.59 -12.55 -21.87
#